data_6490e779fc2aa372b2de5d3dc71d722e
#
_entry.id   6490e779fc2aa372b2de5d3dc71d722e
#
_cell.length_a   1.000
_cell.length_b   1.000
_cell.length_c   1.000
_cell.angle_alpha   90.00
_cell.angle_beta   90.00
_cell.angle_gamma   90.00
#
_symmetry.space_group_name_H-M   'P 1'
#
loop_
_entity.id
_entity.type
_entity.pdbx_description
1 polymer ?
#
loop_
_entity_poly.entity_id
_entity_poly.type
_entity_poly.pdbx_seq_one_letter_code
_entity_poly.pdbx_strand_id
1 'polypeptide(L)'
;MSAVKAPRSRSRLPATAPVVHVRRAYVECRFGQLHLTTAFPSGGGFDELTPLVCLHQSPASGRVFTKLLPLIGRDRSVYAVDTPGFGQSDAPRTQPSVEDYTAAIGDFLDGMRLRTVDVLGYHTGSAIATELALARPQQVRKLVFVAVPIFTSAERDAFNGRPWPVPQREDGGHIMDEWQRTLEWRGPGVTIAELTASFAEKLRNGEQAWWGASAAMNYPIVERLPRVRQPALVLRPRDDLWEPTARITKLLPSVRVVDLPDLGFGLFSAAPVEIANHVREFLDQPVG
;
A
#
# COMPACT_ATOMS: atom_id res chain seq x y z
N MET A 1 -52.24 -45.07 14.04
CA MET A 1 -51.01 -44.46 14.60
C MET A 1 -50.04 -44.25 13.46
N SER A 2 -49.94 -43.01 12.99
CA SER A 2 -49.13 -42.67 11.81
C SER A 2 -47.77 -42.14 12.28
N ALA A 3 -46.68 -42.79 11.87
CA ALA A 3 -45.31 -42.40 12.27
C ALA A 3 -44.86 -41.18 11.46
N VAL A 4 -44.62 -40.06 12.19
CA VAL A 4 -44.03 -38.84 11.62
C VAL A 4 -42.53 -39.08 11.32
N LYS A 5 -42.16 -39.04 10.07
CA LYS A 5 -40.74 -39.13 9.62
C LYS A 5 -40.00 -37.85 10.01
N ALA A 6 -38.93 -37.97 10.81
CA ALA A 6 -38.02 -36.87 11.13
C ALA A 6 -37.35 -36.26 9.86
N PRO A 7 -37.13 -34.95 9.80
CA PRO A 7 -36.49 -34.31 8.65
C PRO A 7 -35.01 -34.74 8.54
N ARG A 8 -34.59 -35.18 7.33
CA ARG A 8 -33.19 -35.51 7.02
C ARG A 8 -32.35 -34.25 7.20
N SER A 9 -31.33 -34.29 8.06
CA SER A 9 -30.31 -33.26 8.16
C SER A 9 -29.58 -33.15 6.82
N ARG A 10 -29.66 -31.98 6.21
CA ARG A 10 -28.82 -31.66 5.04
C ARG A 10 -27.37 -31.57 5.56
N SER A 11 -26.53 -32.54 5.20
CA SER A 11 -25.09 -32.46 5.41
C SER A 11 -24.60 -31.23 4.66
N ARG A 12 -24.13 -30.19 5.41
CA ARG A 12 -23.38 -29.09 4.81
C ARG A 12 -22.08 -29.70 4.29
N LEU A 13 -21.93 -29.73 2.97
CA LEU A 13 -20.61 -29.95 2.33
C LEU A 13 -19.63 -28.96 2.97
N PRO A 14 -18.38 -29.35 3.28
CA PRO A 14 -17.39 -28.42 3.77
C PRO A 14 -17.27 -27.28 2.77
N ALA A 15 -17.38 -26.04 3.25
CA ALA A 15 -17.26 -24.85 2.42
C ALA A 15 -15.86 -24.91 1.78
N THR A 16 -15.79 -25.13 0.48
CA THR A 16 -14.54 -24.97 -0.28
C THR A 16 -14.05 -23.53 -0.06
N ALA A 17 -12.74 -23.34 0.14
CA ALA A 17 -12.17 -22.03 0.29
C ALA A 17 -12.64 -21.13 -0.89
N PRO A 18 -13.07 -19.88 -0.63
CA PRO A 18 -13.60 -19.03 -1.69
C PRO A 18 -12.55 -18.84 -2.78
N VAL A 19 -12.95 -19.04 -4.03
CA VAL A 19 -12.10 -18.73 -5.20
C VAL A 19 -11.94 -17.22 -5.26
N VAL A 20 -10.69 -16.77 -5.37
CA VAL A 20 -10.37 -15.34 -5.50
C VAL A 20 -10.00 -15.04 -6.95
N HIS A 21 -10.65 -14.05 -7.53
CA HIS A 21 -10.30 -13.55 -8.85
C HIS A 21 -9.30 -12.39 -8.71
N VAL A 22 -8.19 -12.50 -9.45
CA VAL A 22 -7.21 -11.41 -9.59
C VAL A 22 -7.32 -10.86 -11.01
N ARG A 23 -7.53 -9.55 -11.15
CA ARG A 23 -7.73 -8.86 -12.42
C ARG A 23 -6.93 -7.57 -12.47
N ARG A 24 -6.70 -7.07 -13.67
CA ARG A 24 -6.16 -5.74 -13.94
C ARG A 24 -7.25 -4.89 -14.56
N ALA A 25 -7.26 -3.60 -14.24
CA ALA A 25 -8.20 -2.63 -14.77
C ALA A 25 -7.56 -1.26 -14.87
N TYR A 26 -8.21 -0.36 -15.59
CA TYR A 26 -7.87 1.05 -15.67
C TYR A 26 -9.07 1.89 -15.27
N VAL A 27 -8.84 2.98 -14.57
CA VAL A 27 -9.86 3.95 -14.14
C VAL A 27 -9.34 5.35 -14.45
N GLU A 28 -10.21 6.21 -14.96
CA GLU A 28 -9.89 7.61 -15.24
C GLU A 28 -9.59 8.38 -13.96
N CYS A 29 -8.62 9.26 -14.02
CA CYS A 29 -8.29 10.24 -13.00
C CYS A 29 -7.87 11.57 -13.67
N ARG A 30 -7.64 12.61 -12.87
CA ARG A 30 -7.20 13.94 -13.34
C ARG A 30 -5.92 13.96 -14.16
N PHE A 31 -5.11 12.92 -14.12
CA PHE A 31 -3.84 12.81 -14.84
C PHE A 31 -3.89 11.83 -16.03
N GLY A 32 -5.05 11.29 -16.35
CA GLY A 32 -5.26 10.23 -17.34
C GLY A 32 -5.76 8.96 -16.68
N GLN A 33 -5.16 7.81 -16.97
CA GLN A 33 -5.61 6.51 -16.47
C GLN A 33 -4.74 6.01 -15.32
N LEU A 34 -5.39 5.58 -14.25
CA LEU A 34 -4.76 4.78 -13.18
C LEU A 34 -4.92 3.30 -13.49
N HIS A 35 -3.82 2.58 -13.52
CA HIS A 35 -3.81 1.13 -13.52
C HIS A 35 -4.00 0.60 -12.11
N LEU A 36 -4.75 -0.49 -11.98
CA LEU A 36 -4.92 -1.19 -10.73
C LEU A 36 -4.92 -2.71 -10.93
N THR A 37 -4.38 -3.42 -9.94
CA THR A 37 -4.61 -4.85 -9.78
C THR A 37 -5.65 -5.03 -8.68
N THR A 38 -6.73 -5.76 -8.98
CA THR A 38 -7.78 -6.02 -8.01
C THR A 38 -7.89 -7.50 -7.70
N ALA A 39 -8.25 -7.83 -6.45
CA ALA A 39 -8.62 -9.17 -6.03
C ALA A 39 -9.98 -9.13 -5.33
N PHE A 40 -10.86 -10.09 -5.62
CA PHE A 40 -12.20 -10.16 -5.06
C PHE A 40 -12.71 -11.60 -5.02
N PRO A 41 -13.65 -11.94 -4.10
CA PRO A 41 -14.22 -13.29 -4.01
C PRO A 41 -15.13 -13.57 -5.21
N SER A 42 -15.15 -14.81 -5.69
CA SER A 42 -15.97 -15.23 -6.84
C SER A 42 -17.47 -15.12 -6.62
N GLY A 43 -17.90 -15.12 -5.36
CA GLY A 43 -19.30 -14.93 -4.94
C GLY A 43 -19.60 -13.51 -4.48
N GLY A 44 -18.75 -12.53 -4.83
CA GLY A 44 -18.83 -11.15 -4.38
C GLY A 44 -20.20 -10.51 -4.55
N GLY A 45 -20.47 -9.46 -3.78
CA GLY A 45 -21.75 -8.76 -3.77
C GLY A 45 -22.04 -8.09 -2.43
N PHE A 46 -23.30 -8.11 -1.99
CA PHE A 46 -23.76 -7.40 -0.80
C PHE A 46 -23.14 -7.86 0.55
N ASP A 47 -22.57 -9.06 0.60
CA ASP A 47 -21.97 -9.64 1.80
C ASP A 47 -20.45 -9.41 1.89
N GLU A 48 -19.85 -8.65 0.97
CA GLU A 48 -18.44 -8.30 1.04
C GLU A 48 -18.15 -7.36 2.21
N LEU A 49 -17.03 -7.59 2.88
CA LEU A 49 -16.51 -6.66 3.89
C LEU A 49 -16.01 -5.38 3.22
N THR A 50 -15.73 -4.34 4.02
CA THR A 50 -15.22 -3.06 3.52
C THR A 50 -14.02 -3.25 2.60
N PRO A 51 -14.05 -2.71 1.37
CA PRO A 51 -12.94 -2.81 0.43
C PRO A 51 -11.63 -2.22 0.98
N LEU A 52 -10.50 -2.80 0.58
CA LEU A 52 -9.16 -2.31 0.93
C LEU A 52 -8.48 -1.70 -0.28
N VAL A 53 -7.99 -0.46 -0.14
CA VAL A 53 -7.14 0.22 -1.13
C VAL A 53 -5.70 0.18 -0.64
N CYS A 54 -4.78 -0.36 -1.46
CA CYS A 54 -3.37 -0.48 -1.17
C CYS A 54 -2.56 0.52 -2.01
N LEU A 55 -1.78 1.37 -1.34
CA LEU A 55 -0.95 2.43 -1.91
C LEU A 55 0.52 2.08 -1.68
N HIS A 56 1.29 1.94 -2.75
CA HIS A 56 2.66 1.44 -2.74
C HIS A 56 3.71 2.50 -2.38
N GLN A 57 4.94 2.05 -2.09
CA GLN A 57 6.12 2.92 -1.98
C GLN A 57 6.62 3.37 -3.36
N SER A 58 7.38 4.47 -3.40
CA SER A 58 8.10 4.93 -4.58
C SER A 58 9.58 4.51 -4.52
N PRO A 59 10.18 4.18 -5.66
CA PRO A 59 9.63 4.05 -7.00
C PRO A 59 9.22 2.59 -7.32
N ALA A 60 8.04 2.19 -6.90
CA ALA A 60 7.49 0.87 -7.19
C ALA A 60 6.08 1.02 -7.80
N SER A 61 5.29 -0.03 -7.78
CA SER A 61 3.89 -0.04 -8.21
C SER A 61 3.05 -0.97 -7.32
N GLY A 62 1.76 -1.05 -7.57
CA GLY A 62 0.85 -1.98 -6.89
C GLY A 62 1.28 -3.45 -6.96
N ARG A 63 2.24 -3.80 -7.81
CA ARG A 63 2.82 -5.15 -7.91
C ARG A 63 3.45 -5.63 -6.61
N VAL A 64 3.91 -4.74 -5.73
CA VAL A 64 4.46 -5.11 -4.43
C VAL A 64 3.45 -5.90 -3.59
N PHE A 65 2.16 -5.71 -3.82
CA PHE A 65 1.07 -6.39 -3.10
C PHE A 65 0.59 -7.69 -3.76
N THR A 66 1.21 -8.14 -4.86
CA THR A 66 0.71 -9.28 -5.68
C THR A 66 0.44 -10.54 -4.86
N LYS A 67 1.30 -10.88 -3.88
CA LYS A 67 1.10 -12.06 -3.03
C LYS A 67 0.12 -11.81 -1.88
N LEU A 68 -0.07 -10.54 -1.48
CA LEU A 68 -1.03 -10.14 -0.45
C LEU A 68 -2.47 -10.16 -0.95
N LEU A 69 -2.70 -9.68 -2.19
CA LEU A 69 -4.03 -9.50 -2.78
C LEU A 69 -4.94 -10.72 -2.64
N PRO A 70 -4.54 -11.95 -3.04
CA PRO A 70 -5.42 -13.12 -2.95
C PRO A 70 -5.69 -13.56 -1.52
N LEU A 71 -4.85 -13.19 -0.56
CA LEU A 71 -5.03 -13.54 0.86
C LEU A 71 -6.08 -12.64 1.54
N ILE A 72 -6.10 -11.37 1.17
CA ILE A 72 -7.10 -10.40 1.66
C ILE A 72 -8.40 -10.50 0.86
N GLY A 73 -8.30 -10.75 -0.46
CA GLY A 73 -9.43 -10.76 -1.40
C GLY A 73 -10.42 -11.92 -1.24
N ARG A 74 -10.37 -12.68 -0.13
CA ARG A 74 -11.26 -13.83 0.12
C ARG A 74 -12.68 -13.43 0.52
N ASP A 75 -12.86 -12.25 1.10
CA ASP A 75 -14.13 -11.77 1.66
C ASP A 75 -14.37 -10.27 1.43
N ARG A 76 -13.49 -9.62 0.70
CA ARG A 76 -13.59 -8.19 0.34
C ARG A 76 -12.87 -7.91 -0.95
N SER A 77 -13.28 -6.87 -1.66
CA SER A 77 -12.53 -6.36 -2.79
C SER A 77 -11.26 -5.64 -2.31
N VAL A 78 -10.12 -5.91 -2.99
CA VAL A 78 -8.83 -5.28 -2.70
C VAL A 78 -8.31 -4.64 -3.97
N TYR A 79 -7.85 -3.40 -3.88
CA TYR A 79 -7.36 -2.61 -4.99
C TYR A 79 -5.93 -2.17 -4.73
N ALA A 80 -4.95 -2.71 -5.45
CA ALA A 80 -3.59 -2.20 -5.48
C ALA A 80 -3.46 -1.22 -6.63
N VAL A 81 -3.44 0.07 -6.32
CA VAL A 81 -3.43 1.15 -7.31
C VAL A 81 -1.99 1.55 -7.61
N ASP A 82 -1.63 1.60 -8.88
CA ASP A 82 -0.40 2.26 -9.32
C ASP A 82 -0.63 3.77 -9.23
N THR A 83 0.13 4.46 -8.38
CA THR A 83 0.01 5.92 -8.24
C THR A 83 0.47 6.63 -9.53
N PRO A 84 -0.04 7.85 -9.84
CA PRO A 84 0.30 8.55 -11.07
C PRO A 84 1.80 8.61 -11.34
N GLY A 85 2.21 8.25 -12.57
CA GLY A 85 3.61 8.20 -12.99
C GLY A 85 4.37 6.94 -12.61
N PHE A 86 3.73 5.99 -11.94
CA PHE A 86 4.33 4.71 -11.57
C PHE A 86 3.58 3.52 -12.18
N GLY A 87 4.29 2.39 -12.30
CA GLY A 87 3.72 1.15 -12.84
C GLY A 87 3.21 1.31 -14.26
N GLN A 88 1.90 1.22 -14.44
CA GLN A 88 1.21 1.36 -15.72
C GLN A 88 0.21 2.54 -15.72
N SER A 89 0.24 3.38 -14.69
CA SER A 89 -0.57 4.60 -14.63
C SER A 89 0.07 5.74 -15.43
N ASP A 90 -0.79 6.60 -15.98
CA ASP A 90 -0.33 7.79 -16.67
C ASP A 90 0.42 8.74 -15.73
N ALA A 91 1.40 9.43 -16.29
CA ALA A 91 2.23 10.35 -15.52
C ALA A 91 1.66 11.78 -15.54
N PRO A 92 1.70 12.50 -14.41
CA PRO A 92 1.51 13.95 -14.41
C PRO A 92 2.54 14.66 -15.30
N ARG A 93 2.21 15.85 -15.80
CA ARG A 93 3.15 16.65 -16.61
C ARG A 93 4.26 17.28 -15.76
N THR A 94 4.02 17.47 -14.47
CA THR A 94 4.95 18.04 -13.51
C THR A 94 5.00 17.17 -12.27
N GLN A 95 6.07 17.29 -11.50
CA GLN A 95 6.20 16.55 -10.23
C GLN A 95 5.01 16.82 -9.31
N PRO A 96 4.27 15.78 -8.91
CA PRO A 96 3.11 15.93 -8.04
C PRO A 96 3.51 16.05 -6.56
N SER A 97 2.67 16.71 -5.78
CA SER A 97 2.68 16.68 -4.32
C SER A 97 1.94 15.45 -3.77
N VAL A 98 1.97 15.24 -2.45
CA VAL A 98 1.15 14.20 -1.79
C VAL A 98 -0.34 14.49 -1.98
N GLU A 99 -0.72 15.77 -1.94
CA GLU A 99 -2.09 16.23 -2.17
C GLU A 99 -2.57 15.91 -3.61
N ASP A 100 -1.69 16.05 -4.60
CA ASP A 100 -1.98 15.71 -5.99
C ASP A 100 -2.20 14.20 -6.18
N TYR A 101 -1.30 13.38 -5.60
CA TYR A 101 -1.49 11.91 -5.56
C TYR A 101 -2.80 11.54 -4.88
N THR A 102 -3.08 12.15 -3.73
CA THR A 102 -4.31 11.92 -2.96
C THR A 102 -5.54 12.27 -3.77
N ALA A 103 -5.50 13.37 -4.51
CA ALA A 103 -6.59 13.81 -5.33
C ALA A 103 -6.88 12.82 -6.48
N ALA A 104 -5.84 12.24 -7.10
CA ALA A 104 -6.00 11.19 -8.11
C ALA A 104 -6.58 9.88 -7.52
N ILE A 105 -6.17 9.51 -6.29
CA ILE A 105 -6.80 8.38 -5.58
C ILE A 105 -8.26 8.69 -5.26
N GLY A 106 -8.59 9.95 -4.93
CA GLY A 106 -9.97 10.41 -4.77
C GLY A 106 -10.80 10.22 -6.04
N ASP A 107 -10.26 10.57 -7.21
CA ASP A 107 -10.92 10.35 -8.50
C ASP A 107 -11.21 8.86 -8.74
N PHE A 108 -10.23 7.98 -8.40
CA PHE A 108 -10.42 6.53 -8.44
C PHE A 108 -11.57 6.08 -7.52
N LEU A 109 -11.62 6.53 -6.27
CA LEU A 109 -12.69 6.16 -5.34
C LEU A 109 -14.06 6.57 -5.86
N ASP A 110 -14.16 7.77 -6.44
CA ASP A 110 -15.39 8.30 -7.01
C ASP A 110 -15.80 7.55 -8.28
N GLY A 111 -14.86 7.29 -9.19
CA GLY A 111 -15.06 6.53 -10.42
C GLY A 111 -15.55 5.10 -10.16
N MET A 112 -14.99 4.45 -9.16
CA MET A 112 -15.39 3.11 -8.70
C MET A 112 -16.62 3.13 -7.78
N ARG A 113 -17.15 4.30 -7.42
CA ARG A 113 -18.29 4.50 -6.49
C ARG A 113 -18.08 3.84 -5.12
N LEU A 114 -16.84 3.84 -4.63
CA LEU A 114 -16.47 3.29 -3.33
C LEU A 114 -16.84 4.29 -2.24
N ARG A 115 -17.92 4.04 -1.50
CA ARG A 115 -18.43 4.96 -0.48
C ARG A 115 -17.66 4.89 0.83
N THR A 116 -17.14 3.71 1.16
CA THR A 116 -16.35 3.47 2.38
C THR A 116 -15.25 2.50 2.02
N VAL A 117 -14.03 2.81 2.44
CA VAL A 117 -12.83 1.98 2.20
C VAL A 117 -11.94 1.94 3.43
N ASP A 118 -11.18 0.86 3.56
CA ASP A 118 -9.97 0.83 4.37
C ASP A 118 -8.78 1.15 3.47
N VAL A 119 -7.73 1.73 4.04
CA VAL A 119 -6.54 2.10 3.25
C VAL A 119 -5.28 1.53 3.88
N LEU A 120 -4.47 0.84 3.08
CA LEU A 120 -3.13 0.42 3.43
C LEU A 120 -2.13 1.28 2.65
N GLY A 121 -1.28 2.02 3.37
CA GLY A 121 -0.20 2.80 2.79
C GLY A 121 1.17 2.24 3.16
N TYR A 122 2.06 2.11 2.18
CA TYR A 122 3.43 1.66 2.37
C TYR A 122 4.42 2.75 1.95
N HIS A 123 5.32 3.18 2.86
CA HIS A 123 6.25 4.29 2.65
C HIS A 123 5.56 5.56 2.12
N THR A 124 5.84 5.97 0.86
CA THR A 124 5.14 7.08 0.18
C THR A 124 3.62 6.92 0.26
N GLY A 125 3.14 5.69 0.09
CA GLY A 125 1.72 5.36 0.24
C GLY A 125 1.16 5.68 1.62
N SER A 126 1.98 5.66 2.69
CA SER A 126 1.56 6.07 4.04
C SER A 126 1.30 7.58 4.14
N ALA A 127 2.08 8.40 3.45
CA ALA A 127 1.83 9.85 3.36
C ALA A 127 0.54 10.13 2.58
N ILE A 128 0.34 9.45 1.44
CA ILE A 128 -0.88 9.56 0.64
C ILE A 128 -2.11 9.09 1.45
N ALA A 129 -2.01 7.97 2.17
CA ALA A 129 -3.08 7.45 3.03
C ALA A 129 -3.43 8.43 4.16
N THR A 130 -2.44 9.10 4.75
CA THR A 130 -2.64 10.15 5.76
C THR A 130 -3.46 11.30 5.18
N GLU A 131 -3.04 11.84 4.04
CA GLU A 131 -3.75 12.96 3.40
C GLU A 131 -5.14 12.54 2.91
N LEU A 132 -5.30 11.33 2.39
CA LEU A 132 -6.60 10.81 1.96
C LEU A 132 -7.59 10.72 3.14
N ALA A 133 -7.14 10.27 4.30
CA ALA A 133 -7.96 10.22 5.50
C ALA A 133 -8.40 11.61 5.99
N LEU A 134 -7.57 12.63 5.78
CA LEU A 134 -7.90 14.02 6.12
C LEU A 134 -8.82 14.67 5.07
N ALA A 135 -8.57 14.42 3.80
CA ALA A 135 -9.36 14.99 2.70
C ALA A 135 -10.75 14.33 2.57
N ARG A 136 -10.86 13.05 2.93
CA ARG A 136 -12.08 12.23 2.79
C ARG A 136 -12.44 11.46 4.07
N PRO A 137 -12.63 12.15 5.21
CA PRO A 137 -12.74 11.51 6.53
C PRO A 137 -13.97 10.61 6.67
N GLN A 138 -15.03 10.84 5.89
CA GLN A 138 -16.24 10.00 5.90
C GLN A 138 -16.11 8.76 5.00
N GLN A 139 -15.13 8.75 4.10
CA GLN A 139 -14.92 7.67 3.14
C GLN A 139 -13.85 6.69 3.61
N VAL A 140 -12.83 7.15 4.35
CA VAL A 140 -11.77 6.31 4.92
C VAL A 140 -12.18 5.84 6.31
N ARG A 141 -12.39 4.52 6.46
CA ARG A 141 -12.84 3.88 7.71
C ARG A 141 -11.68 3.57 8.65
N LYS A 142 -10.65 2.90 8.15
CA LYS A 142 -9.46 2.46 8.92
C LYS A 142 -8.20 2.63 8.08
N LEU A 143 -7.07 2.78 8.77
CA LEU A 143 -5.75 2.94 8.17
C LEU A 143 -4.80 1.81 8.61
N VAL A 144 -4.09 1.24 7.66
CA VAL A 144 -2.93 0.39 7.92
C VAL A 144 -1.71 1.09 7.33
N PHE A 145 -0.82 1.53 8.17
CA PHE A 145 0.45 2.10 7.77
C PHE A 145 1.54 1.04 7.81
N VAL A 146 2.37 0.99 6.78
CA VAL A 146 3.56 0.13 6.73
C VAL A 146 4.74 1.03 6.43
N ALA A 147 5.67 1.15 7.38
CA ALA A 147 6.82 2.04 7.29
C ALA A 147 6.42 3.49 6.95
N VAL A 148 6.41 4.38 7.94
CA VAL A 148 5.89 5.76 7.82
C VAL A 148 7.04 6.75 7.72
N PRO A 149 7.07 7.63 6.70
CA PRO A 149 8.17 8.57 6.45
C PRO A 149 8.11 9.82 7.35
N ILE A 150 8.25 9.64 8.67
CA ILE A 150 8.25 10.74 9.65
C ILE A 150 9.68 11.26 9.82
N PHE A 151 10.10 12.16 8.94
CA PHE A 151 11.46 12.68 8.90
C PHE A 151 11.62 13.94 9.76
N THR A 152 12.82 14.10 10.35
CA THR A 152 13.28 15.36 10.95
C THR A 152 13.65 16.36 9.85
N SER A 153 13.80 17.63 10.21
CA SER A 153 14.31 18.64 9.26
C SER A 153 15.68 18.27 8.70
N ALA A 154 16.60 17.80 9.55
CA ALA A 154 17.94 17.39 9.13
C ALA A 154 17.92 16.22 8.12
N GLU A 155 17.04 15.23 8.31
CA GLU A 155 16.87 14.13 7.37
C GLU A 155 16.30 14.61 6.03
N ARG A 156 15.34 15.55 6.05
CA ARG A 156 14.81 16.20 4.84
C ARG A 156 15.86 17.03 4.12
N ASP A 157 16.62 17.82 4.83
CA ASP A 157 17.69 18.64 4.26
C ASP A 157 18.76 17.76 3.61
N ALA A 158 19.15 16.65 4.25
CA ALA A 158 20.09 15.68 3.70
C ALA A 158 19.56 15.01 2.43
N PHE A 159 18.26 14.72 2.35
CA PHE A 159 17.64 14.18 1.13
C PHE A 159 17.61 15.22 0.01
N ASN A 160 17.14 16.43 0.31
CA ASN A 160 16.99 17.50 -0.68
C ASN A 160 18.35 18.04 -1.17
N GLY A 161 19.43 17.84 -0.41
CA GLY A 161 20.79 18.18 -0.81
C GLY A 161 21.43 17.20 -1.81
N ARG A 162 20.75 16.08 -2.13
CA ARG A 162 21.22 15.12 -3.13
C ARG A 162 20.84 15.57 -4.55
N PRO A 163 21.63 15.20 -5.59
CA PRO A 163 21.23 15.45 -6.98
C PRO A 163 20.05 14.55 -7.36
N TRP A 164 18.93 15.17 -7.69
CA TRP A 164 17.75 14.49 -8.22
C TRP A 164 17.29 15.14 -9.52
N PRO A 165 17.01 14.37 -10.59
CA PRO A 165 17.22 12.92 -10.71
C PRO A 165 18.71 12.54 -10.64
N VAL A 166 18.98 11.28 -10.28
CA VAL A 166 20.37 10.77 -10.32
C VAL A 166 20.88 10.86 -11.75
N PRO A 167 22.05 11.52 -12.00
CA PRO A 167 22.57 11.67 -13.34
C PRO A 167 22.79 10.32 -14.03
N GLN A 168 22.24 10.19 -15.23
CA GLN A 168 22.45 9.00 -16.04
C GLN A 168 23.85 9.02 -16.67
N ARG A 169 24.50 7.87 -16.73
CA ARG A 169 25.85 7.69 -17.30
C ARG A 169 25.83 6.68 -18.44
N GLU A 170 26.53 6.98 -19.53
CA GLU A 170 26.60 6.11 -20.71
C GLU A 170 27.22 4.75 -20.41
N ASP A 171 28.14 4.67 -19.43
CA ASP A 171 28.75 3.43 -18.96
C ASP A 171 27.80 2.51 -18.14
N GLY A 172 26.57 2.95 -17.88
CA GLY A 172 25.60 2.23 -17.07
C GLY A 172 25.93 2.20 -15.57
N GLY A 173 26.98 2.89 -15.12
CA GLY A 173 27.44 2.85 -13.74
C GLY A 173 26.38 3.28 -12.72
N HIS A 174 25.48 4.23 -13.06
CA HIS A 174 24.36 4.64 -12.24
C HIS A 174 23.37 3.47 -11.95
N ILE A 175 23.21 2.54 -12.91
CA ILE A 175 22.38 1.34 -12.75
C ILE A 175 23.05 0.38 -11.78
N MET A 176 24.36 0.19 -11.89
CA MET A 176 25.12 -0.69 -11.00
C MET A 176 25.16 -0.15 -9.57
N ASP A 177 25.35 1.16 -9.39
CA ASP A 177 25.31 1.80 -8.07
C ASP A 177 23.93 1.62 -7.41
N GLU A 178 22.86 1.74 -8.18
CA GLU A 178 21.51 1.55 -7.68
C GLU A 178 21.18 0.08 -7.39
N TRP A 179 21.72 -0.85 -8.20
CA TRP A 179 21.63 -2.28 -7.94
C TRP A 179 22.31 -2.67 -6.63
N GLN A 180 23.52 -2.14 -6.37
CA GLN A 180 24.23 -2.39 -5.10
C GLN A 180 23.41 -1.88 -3.90
N ARG A 181 22.89 -0.66 -3.97
CA ARG A 181 21.98 -0.14 -2.92
C ARG A 181 20.74 -1.02 -2.73
N THR A 182 20.17 -1.54 -3.81
CA THR A 182 19.01 -2.44 -3.75
C THR A 182 19.36 -3.76 -3.09
N LEU A 183 20.57 -4.28 -3.29
CA LEU A 183 21.09 -5.49 -2.62
C LEU A 183 21.31 -5.26 -1.12
N GLU A 184 21.88 -4.12 -0.74
CA GLU A 184 22.12 -3.75 0.66
C GLU A 184 20.83 -3.72 1.48
N TRP A 185 19.74 -3.24 0.88
CA TRP A 185 18.43 -3.13 1.52
C TRP A 185 17.52 -4.35 1.32
N ARG A 186 18.01 -5.42 0.71
CA ARG A 186 17.23 -6.63 0.51
C ARG A 186 16.76 -7.22 1.84
N GLY A 187 15.44 -7.26 2.04
CA GLY A 187 14.85 -7.86 3.23
C GLY A 187 15.09 -9.38 3.32
N PRO A 188 15.11 -9.93 4.54
CA PRO A 188 15.17 -11.38 4.76
C PRO A 188 14.07 -12.12 3.98
N GLY A 189 14.39 -13.28 3.42
CA GLY A 189 13.43 -14.11 2.66
C GLY A 189 13.13 -13.64 1.23
N VAL A 190 13.60 -12.46 0.82
CA VAL A 190 13.43 -12.00 -0.58
C VAL A 190 14.46 -12.67 -1.48
N THR A 191 14.02 -13.33 -2.54
CA THR A 191 14.89 -13.98 -3.53
C THR A 191 15.55 -12.96 -4.46
N ILE A 192 16.67 -13.33 -5.09
CA ILE A 192 17.30 -12.50 -6.12
C ILE A 192 16.35 -12.27 -7.31
N ALA A 193 15.56 -13.26 -7.69
CA ALA A 193 14.58 -13.12 -8.77
C ALA A 193 13.52 -12.05 -8.46
N GLU A 194 12.97 -12.05 -7.24
CA GLU A 194 12.03 -11.03 -6.79
C GLU A 194 12.68 -9.64 -6.73
N LEU A 195 13.91 -9.57 -6.23
CA LEU A 195 14.66 -8.33 -6.18
C LEU A 195 14.92 -7.77 -7.57
N THR A 196 15.33 -8.63 -8.54
CA THR A 196 15.54 -8.25 -9.94
C THR A 196 14.27 -7.73 -10.58
N ALA A 197 13.12 -8.37 -10.33
CA ALA A 197 11.83 -7.91 -10.83
C ALA A 197 11.45 -6.53 -10.27
N SER A 198 11.66 -6.31 -8.96
CA SER A 198 11.44 -5.02 -8.32
C SER A 198 12.40 -3.94 -8.84
N PHE A 199 13.66 -4.29 -9.08
CA PHE A 199 14.64 -3.39 -9.66
C PHE A 199 14.31 -2.97 -11.09
N ALA A 200 13.86 -3.90 -11.93
CA ALA A 200 13.38 -3.59 -13.27
C ALA A 200 12.20 -2.64 -13.29
N GLU A 201 11.26 -2.80 -12.32
CA GLU A 201 10.14 -1.87 -12.10
C GLU A 201 10.64 -0.46 -11.77
N LYS A 202 11.64 -0.36 -10.90
CA LYS A 202 12.25 0.92 -10.52
C LYS A 202 12.92 1.62 -11.71
N LEU A 203 13.64 0.88 -12.56
CA LEU A 203 14.31 1.43 -13.73
C LEU A 203 13.32 1.99 -14.77
N ARG A 204 12.11 1.42 -14.87
CA ARG A 204 11.08 1.91 -15.80
C ARG A 204 10.63 3.33 -15.55
N ASN A 205 10.74 3.82 -14.32
CA ASN A 205 10.29 5.16 -13.94
C ASN A 205 11.27 6.27 -14.42
N GLY A 206 12.48 5.91 -14.86
CA GLY A 206 13.46 6.84 -15.41
C GLY A 206 13.70 8.05 -14.50
N GLU A 207 13.65 9.24 -15.08
CA GLU A 207 13.86 10.51 -14.36
C GLU A 207 12.76 10.84 -13.35
N GLN A 208 11.60 10.19 -13.43
CA GLN A 208 10.48 10.40 -12.51
C GLN A 208 10.55 9.51 -11.26
N ALA A 209 11.50 8.57 -11.19
CA ALA A 209 11.61 7.59 -10.10
C ALA A 209 11.63 8.23 -8.71
N TRP A 210 12.20 9.43 -8.56
CA TRP A 210 12.33 10.14 -7.29
C TRP A 210 11.09 10.97 -6.89
N TRP A 211 10.14 11.21 -7.80
CA TRP A 211 9.00 12.12 -7.57
C TRP A 211 8.17 11.76 -6.34
N GLY A 212 7.81 10.49 -6.20
CA GLY A 212 7.00 10.08 -5.05
C GLY A 212 7.77 10.13 -3.72
N ALA A 213 9.05 9.77 -3.72
CA ALA A 213 9.89 9.89 -2.53
C ALA A 213 10.09 11.36 -2.13
N SER A 214 10.32 12.25 -3.10
CA SER A 214 10.41 13.69 -2.87
C SER A 214 9.10 14.27 -2.34
N ALA A 215 7.96 13.87 -2.91
CA ALA A 215 6.66 14.30 -2.41
C ALA A 215 6.47 13.90 -0.94
N ALA A 216 6.75 12.65 -0.58
CA ALA A 216 6.62 12.16 0.79
C ALA A 216 7.61 12.83 1.75
N MET A 217 8.85 13.11 1.30
CA MET A 217 9.88 13.79 2.10
C MET A 217 9.48 15.22 2.44
N ASN A 218 8.84 15.92 1.49
CA ASN A 218 8.43 17.32 1.66
C ASN A 218 7.01 17.47 2.24
N TYR A 219 6.27 16.39 2.41
CA TYR A 219 4.94 16.41 3.01
C TYR A 219 5.03 16.70 4.53
N PRO A 220 4.24 17.64 5.08
CA PRO A 220 4.29 18.02 6.48
C PRO A 220 3.60 16.97 7.39
N ILE A 221 4.06 15.74 7.34
CA ILE A 221 3.42 14.59 7.99
C ILE A 221 3.31 14.74 9.52
N VAL A 222 4.27 15.42 10.15
CA VAL A 222 4.29 15.68 11.60
C VAL A 222 3.10 16.56 12.06
N GLU A 223 2.66 17.49 11.20
CA GLU A 223 1.53 18.38 11.45
C GLU A 223 0.19 17.74 11.04
N ARG A 224 0.24 16.82 10.09
CA ARG A 224 -0.93 16.17 9.52
C ARG A 224 -1.41 14.95 10.32
N LEU A 225 -0.52 14.06 10.73
CA LEU A 225 -0.86 12.84 11.48
C LEU A 225 -1.71 13.09 12.74
N PRO A 226 -1.44 14.11 13.60
CA PRO A 226 -2.27 14.37 14.78
C PRO A 226 -3.73 14.72 14.47
N ARG A 227 -4.05 15.06 13.23
CA ARG A 227 -5.41 15.39 12.77
C ARG A 227 -6.20 14.18 12.31
N VAL A 228 -5.54 13.03 12.07
CA VAL A 228 -6.17 11.77 11.69
C VAL A 228 -7.02 11.26 12.85
N ARG A 229 -8.26 10.86 12.56
CA ARG A 229 -9.23 10.36 13.55
C ARG A 229 -9.58 8.89 13.36
N GLN A 230 -9.27 8.35 12.20
CA GLN A 230 -9.52 6.94 11.88
C GLN A 230 -8.66 6.03 12.75
N PRO A 231 -9.20 4.88 13.21
CA PRO A 231 -8.38 3.85 13.84
C PRO A 231 -7.22 3.45 12.92
N ALA A 232 -6.02 3.32 13.48
CA ALA A 232 -4.82 3.03 12.72
C ALA A 232 -4.00 1.87 13.31
N LEU A 233 -3.50 1.00 12.43
CA LEU A 233 -2.48 0.00 12.69
C LEU A 233 -1.19 0.43 12.00
N VAL A 234 -0.05 0.27 12.68
CA VAL A 234 1.27 0.44 12.07
C VAL A 234 2.01 -0.90 12.08
N LEU A 235 2.43 -1.34 10.93
CA LEU A 235 3.39 -2.41 10.76
C LEU A 235 4.76 -1.77 10.53
N ARG A 236 5.73 -2.07 11.39
CA ARG A 236 7.06 -1.47 11.35
C ARG A 236 8.12 -2.53 11.00
N PRO A 237 8.39 -2.75 9.69
CA PRO A 237 9.47 -3.60 9.25
C PRO A 237 10.83 -2.93 9.47
N ARG A 238 11.88 -3.74 9.58
CA ARG A 238 13.25 -3.24 9.73
C ARG A 238 13.85 -2.87 8.37
N ASP A 239 13.38 -1.75 7.84
CA ASP A 239 13.87 -1.10 6.63
C ASP A 239 14.47 0.29 6.95
N ASP A 240 14.71 1.12 5.93
CA ASP A 240 15.26 2.49 6.09
C ASP A 240 14.33 3.43 6.86
N LEU A 241 13.06 3.10 7.02
CA LEU A 241 12.08 3.85 7.81
C LEU A 241 11.83 3.27 9.21
N TRP A 242 12.66 2.32 9.67
CA TRP A 242 12.51 1.76 11.02
C TRP A 242 12.49 2.85 12.10
N GLU A 243 13.51 3.72 12.13
CA GLU A 243 13.58 4.82 13.10
C GLU A 243 12.56 5.95 12.83
N PRO A 244 12.38 6.40 11.57
CA PRO A 244 11.32 7.36 11.25
C PRO A 244 9.94 6.91 11.70
N THR A 245 9.57 5.65 11.46
CA THR A 245 8.26 5.09 11.83
C THR A 245 8.03 5.07 13.35
N ALA A 246 9.05 4.82 14.15
CA ALA A 246 8.94 4.82 15.61
C ALA A 246 8.37 6.12 16.18
N ARG A 247 8.56 7.24 15.47
CA ARG A 247 8.10 8.57 15.89
C ARG A 247 6.57 8.70 15.88
N ILE A 248 5.86 7.77 15.23
CA ILE A 248 4.39 7.84 15.07
C ILE A 248 3.64 7.82 16.41
N THR A 249 4.17 7.11 17.42
CA THR A 249 3.55 7.01 18.74
C THR A 249 3.42 8.36 19.47
N LYS A 250 4.26 9.34 19.10
CA LYS A 250 4.18 10.70 19.62
C LYS A 250 3.12 11.56 18.91
N LEU A 251 2.71 11.14 17.71
CA LEU A 251 1.78 11.88 16.86
C LEU A 251 0.37 11.27 16.87
N LEU A 252 0.28 9.96 17.03
CA LEU A 252 -0.96 9.18 17.15
C LEU A 252 -0.89 8.30 18.41
N PRO A 253 -1.20 8.82 19.61
CA PRO A 253 -1.02 8.07 20.86
C PRO A 253 -1.83 6.77 20.97
N SER A 254 -2.97 6.69 20.29
CA SER A 254 -3.84 5.50 20.28
C SER A 254 -3.52 4.51 19.16
N VAL A 255 -2.44 4.71 18.41
CA VAL A 255 -2.07 3.81 17.32
C VAL A 255 -1.55 2.47 17.85
N ARG A 256 -2.03 1.36 17.29
CA ARG A 256 -1.43 0.04 17.53
C ARG A 256 -0.20 -0.11 16.64
N VAL A 257 0.97 -0.36 17.23
CA VAL A 257 2.22 -0.62 16.49
C VAL A 257 2.59 -2.09 16.65
N VAL A 258 2.94 -2.74 15.55
CA VAL A 258 3.50 -4.08 15.48
C VAL A 258 4.88 -3.99 14.88
N ASP A 259 5.90 -4.29 15.67
CA ASP A 259 7.29 -4.36 15.22
C ASP A 259 7.53 -5.68 14.49
N LEU A 260 8.17 -5.59 13.33
CA LEU A 260 8.51 -6.72 12.46
C LEU A 260 10.03 -6.71 12.21
N PRO A 261 10.87 -7.00 13.25
CA PRO A 261 12.31 -6.83 13.17
C PRO A 261 12.98 -7.82 12.19
N ASP A 262 12.32 -8.92 11.89
CA ASP A 262 12.79 -9.96 10.96
C ASP A 262 12.32 -9.76 9.52
N LEU A 263 11.57 -8.68 9.23
CA LEU A 263 11.10 -8.30 7.90
C LEU A 263 11.68 -6.95 7.50
N GLY A 264 11.90 -6.76 6.20
CA GLY A 264 12.42 -5.52 5.62
C GLY A 264 11.80 -5.24 4.26
N PHE A 265 12.55 -4.62 3.35
CA PHE A 265 12.08 -4.42 1.98
C PHE A 265 11.66 -5.75 1.35
N GLY A 266 10.50 -5.76 0.68
CA GLY A 266 9.92 -6.96 0.08
C GLY A 266 9.08 -7.80 1.04
N LEU A 267 8.72 -7.30 2.22
CA LEU A 267 7.93 -8.01 3.25
C LEU A 267 6.65 -8.65 2.70
N PHE A 268 5.96 -8.00 1.76
CA PHE A 268 4.74 -8.55 1.13
C PHE A 268 5.01 -9.76 0.24
N SER A 269 6.26 -9.96 -0.19
CA SER A 269 6.70 -11.17 -0.91
C SER A 269 7.24 -12.24 0.02
N ALA A 270 8.00 -11.83 1.03
CA ALA A 270 8.69 -12.73 1.96
C ALA A 270 7.74 -13.35 2.99
N ALA A 271 6.80 -12.56 3.54
CA ALA A 271 5.88 -12.98 4.60
C ALA A 271 4.42 -12.57 4.33
N PRO A 272 3.84 -12.87 3.14
CA PRO A 272 2.52 -12.38 2.77
C PRO A 272 1.41 -12.86 3.71
N VAL A 273 1.52 -14.07 4.25
CA VAL A 273 0.51 -14.64 5.17
C VAL A 273 0.54 -13.93 6.52
N GLU A 274 1.71 -13.68 7.07
CA GLU A 274 1.88 -12.96 8.34
C GLU A 274 1.31 -11.54 8.23
N ILE A 275 1.67 -10.82 7.18
CA ILE A 275 1.14 -9.47 6.93
C ILE A 275 -0.38 -9.50 6.73
N ALA A 276 -0.90 -10.47 5.96
CA ALA A 276 -2.35 -10.62 5.77
C ALA A 276 -3.07 -10.84 7.10
N ASN A 277 -2.51 -11.65 7.99
CA ASN A 277 -3.12 -11.91 9.31
C ASN A 277 -3.19 -10.64 10.16
N HIS A 278 -2.11 -9.85 10.28
CA HIS A 278 -2.13 -8.58 11.01
C HIS A 278 -3.15 -7.59 10.41
N VAL A 279 -3.18 -7.47 9.09
CA VAL A 279 -4.11 -6.58 8.39
C VAL A 279 -5.55 -7.01 8.66
N ARG A 280 -5.88 -8.30 8.46
CA ARG A 280 -7.23 -8.82 8.67
C ARG A 280 -7.69 -8.69 10.12
N GLU A 281 -6.85 -9.12 11.08
CA GLU A 281 -7.16 -9.00 12.50
C GLU A 281 -7.57 -7.57 12.88
N PHE A 282 -6.88 -6.57 12.34
CA PHE A 282 -7.21 -5.17 12.61
C PHE A 282 -8.47 -4.70 11.86
N LEU A 283 -8.59 -5.01 10.56
CA LEU A 283 -9.70 -4.51 9.73
C LEU A 283 -11.04 -5.14 10.14
N ASP A 284 -11.04 -6.39 10.61
CA ASP A 284 -12.25 -7.15 10.95
C ASP A 284 -12.83 -6.79 12.35
N GLN A 285 -12.07 -6.05 13.17
CA GLN A 285 -12.59 -5.52 14.43
C GLN A 285 -13.66 -4.46 14.15
N PRO A 286 -14.74 -4.38 14.98
CA PRO A 286 -15.68 -3.27 14.87
C PRO A 286 -14.97 -1.93 15.08
N VAL A 287 -15.49 -0.88 14.48
CA VAL A 287 -15.10 0.50 14.82
C VAL A 287 -15.86 0.85 16.08
N GLY A 288 -15.13 1.10 17.15
CA GLY A 288 -15.70 1.48 18.45
C GLY A 288 -16.38 2.85 18.42
#